data_48f79d26ecdf629fd926a878394c98dc
#
_entry.id   48f79d26ecdf629fd926a878394c98dc
#
_cell.length_a   1.000
_cell.length_b   1.000
_cell.length_c   1.000
_cell.angle_alpha   90.00
_cell.angle_beta   90.00
_cell.angle_gamma   90.00
#
_symmetry.space_group_name_H-M   'P 1'
#
loop_
_entity.id
_entity.type
_entity.pdbx_description
1 polymer ?
#
loop_
_entity_poly.entity_id
_entity_poly.type
_entity_poly.pdbx_seq_one_letter_code
_entity_poly.pdbx_strand_id
1 'polypeptide(L)'
;MKIFFKNMMTLLACLMFLVCSGCGIKAESDKNKVAYSVTDVTGTVIEFSEKPKRIVSMGIGSDEILLELVEPERIAALTYLSDDAGISSVSIKAQVIKGRVQRNNLEAILSYAPDLVVVPDWDGIDFVGQLRSAGIKVYVHKTPNTMQ
;
A
#
# COMPACT_ATOMS: atom_id res chain seq x y z
N MET A 1 4.68 -27.29 65.02
CA MET A 1 5.69 -26.73 64.13
C MET A 1 5.50 -27.15 62.65
N LYS A 2 5.08 -28.39 62.34
CA LYS A 2 4.87 -28.85 60.92
C LYS A 2 3.66 -28.26 60.19
N ILE A 3 2.60 -27.90 60.93
CA ILE A 3 1.38 -27.33 60.32
C ILE A 3 1.58 -25.88 59.90
N PHE A 4 2.37 -25.10 60.65
CA PHE A 4 2.67 -23.72 60.30
C PHE A 4 3.49 -23.57 59.02
N PHE A 5 4.42 -24.50 58.78
CA PHE A 5 5.25 -24.53 57.57
C PHE A 5 4.44 -24.92 56.33
N LYS A 6 3.44 -25.80 56.49
CA LYS A 6 2.58 -26.24 55.39
C LYS A 6 1.65 -25.11 54.87
N ASN A 7 1.11 -24.33 55.83
CA ASN A 7 0.24 -23.21 55.49
C ASN A 7 1.02 -22.00 54.92
N MET A 8 2.26 -21.81 55.34
CA MET A 8 3.14 -20.75 54.81
C MET A 8 3.58 -21.07 53.38
N MET A 9 3.80 -22.35 53.06
CA MET A 9 4.19 -22.80 51.70
C MET A 9 3.01 -22.71 50.70
N THR A 10 1.77 -22.97 51.15
CA THR A 10 0.56 -22.77 50.35
C THR A 10 0.26 -21.30 50.09
N LEU A 11 0.52 -20.40 51.08
CA LEU A 11 0.32 -18.97 50.93
C LEU A 11 1.36 -18.37 49.93
N LEU A 12 2.60 -18.87 49.96
CA LEU A 12 3.65 -18.44 49.06
C LEU A 12 3.40 -18.91 47.60
N ALA A 13 2.84 -20.12 47.43
CA ALA A 13 2.45 -20.65 46.13
C ALA A 13 1.26 -19.89 45.52
N CYS A 14 0.28 -19.48 46.32
CA CYS A 14 -0.81 -18.62 45.87
C CYS A 14 -0.36 -17.22 45.47
N LEU A 15 0.63 -16.64 46.17
CA LEU A 15 1.17 -15.32 45.86
C LEU A 15 1.97 -15.31 44.57
N MET A 16 2.60 -16.44 44.19
CA MET A 16 3.37 -16.59 42.97
C MET A 16 2.47 -16.74 41.70
N PHE A 17 1.23 -17.22 41.88
CA PHE A 17 0.25 -17.34 40.76
C PHE A 17 -0.42 -16.00 40.39
N LEU A 18 -0.39 -15.00 41.27
CA LEU A 18 -0.99 -13.68 41.02
C LEU A 18 -0.11 -12.74 40.20
N VAL A 19 1.15 -13.08 39.93
CA VAL A 19 2.10 -12.22 39.20
C VAL A 19 2.15 -12.57 37.71
N CYS A 20 1.53 -13.70 37.25
CA CYS A 20 1.54 -14.13 35.85
C CYS A 20 0.36 -13.62 35.02
N SER A 21 -0.52 -12.79 35.61
CA SER A 21 -1.55 -12.08 34.82
C SER A 21 -0.98 -10.77 34.27
N GLY A 22 0.20 -10.84 33.68
CA GLY A 22 0.73 -9.83 32.79
C GLY A 22 -0.15 -9.82 31.54
N CYS A 23 -1.21 -9.00 31.56
CA CYS A 23 -2.00 -8.65 30.40
C CYS A 23 -1.05 -8.03 29.39
N GLY A 24 -0.55 -8.85 28.46
CA GLY A 24 0.09 -8.36 27.27
C GLY A 24 -0.97 -7.59 26.48
N ILE A 25 -1.00 -6.28 26.65
CA ILE A 25 -1.69 -5.38 25.74
C ILE A 25 -0.97 -5.59 24.41
N LYS A 26 -1.44 -6.55 23.61
CA LYS A 26 -1.22 -6.49 22.17
C LYS A 26 -1.83 -5.15 21.77
N ALA A 27 -0.96 -4.21 21.40
CA ALA A 27 -1.38 -3.06 20.64
C ALA A 27 -1.99 -3.65 19.35
N GLU A 28 -3.29 -3.86 19.35
CA GLU A 28 -4.07 -4.12 18.17
C GLU A 28 -3.87 -2.87 17.34
N SER A 29 -3.01 -3.00 16.32
CA SER A 29 -2.80 -1.96 15.33
C SER A 29 -4.17 -1.72 14.72
N ASP A 30 -4.79 -0.61 15.10
CA ASP A 30 -6.08 -0.17 14.58
C ASP A 30 -5.89 0.14 13.09
N LYS A 31 -6.03 -0.91 12.26
CA LYS A 31 -5.88 -0.85 10.80
C LYS A 31 -6.89 0.09 10.14
N ASN A 32 -7.87 0.58 10.92
CA ASN A 32 -8.91 1.48 10.44
C ASN A 32 -8.65 2.95 10.75
N LYS A 33 -7.53 3.30 11.41
CA LYS A 33 -7.22 4.70 11.67
C LYS A 33 -6.70 5.35 10.38
N VAL A 34 -7.50 6.24 9.79
CA VAL A 34 -7.08 7.07 8.66
C VAL A 34 -5.93 7.97 9.13
N ALA A 35 -4.76 7.83 8.50
CA ALA A 35 -3.60 8.67 8.78
C ALA A 35 -3.61 9.94 7.93
N TYR A 36 -4.05 9.83 6.67
CA TYR A 36 -4.22 10.95 5.75
C TYR A 36 -5.17 10.57 4.61
N SER A 37 -5.67 11.56 3.91
CA SER A 37 -6.48 11.38 2.71
C SER A 37 -5.98 12.29 1.58
N VAL A 38 -6.22 11.87 0.35
CA VAL A 38 -5.98 12.65 -0.86
C VAL A 38 -7.24 12.64 -1.71
N THR A 39 -7.49 13.73 -2.43
CA THR A 39 -8.59 13.81 -3.39
C THR A 39 -8.00 13.78 -4.79
N ASP A 40 -8.49 12.87 -5.63
CA ASP A 40 -8.06 12.75 -7.02
C ASP A 40 -8.80 13.76 -7.94
N VAL A 41 -8.44 13.78 -9.22
CA VAL A 41 -9.07 14.72 -10.19
C VAL A 41 -10.53 14.42 -10.47
N THR A 42 -11.03 13.23 -10.10
CA THR A 42 -12.46 12.88 -10.21
C THR A 42 -13.27 13.33 -9.01
N GLY A 43 -12.61 13.94 -8.00
CA GLY A 43 -13.22 14.33 -6.73
C GLY A 43 -13.34 13.17 -5.72
N THR A 44 -12.78 12.00 -6.04
CA THR A 44 -12.80 10.86 -5.12
C THR A 44 -11.79 11.06 -4.00
N VAL A 45 -12.24 10.91 -2.74
CA VAL A 45 -11.36 10.93 -1.57
C VAL A 45 -10.83 9.52 -1.33
N ILE A 46 -9.51 9.40 -1.26
CA ILE A 46 -8.80 8.14 -1.01
C ILE A 46 -8.13 8.24 0.35
N GLU A 47 -8.50 7.37 1.27
CA GLU A 47 -8.00 7.34 2.64
C GLU A 47 -6.88 6.31 2.80
N PHE A 48 -5.85 6.68 3.54
CA PHE A 48 -4.70 5.83 3.82
C PHE A 48 -4.46 5.73 5.33
N SER A 49 -4.25 4.52 5.82
CA SER A 49 -3.78 4.26 7.19
C SER A 49 -2.25 4.29 7.29
N GLU A 50 -1.57 4.06 6.18
CA GLU A 50 -0.11 4.12 6.04
C GLU A 50 0.27 4.47 4.59
N LYS A 51 1.56 4.75 4.35
CA LYS A 51 2.06 5.00 2.99
C LYS A 51 1.90 3.73 2.14
N PRO A 52 1.43 3.84 0.88
CA PRO A 52 1.37 2.69 -0.04
C PRO A 52 2.73 2.02 -0.20
N LYS A 53 2.72 0.69 -0.24
CA LYS A 53 3.93 -0.15 -0.32
C LYS A 53 4.02 -0.95 -1.61
N ARG A 54 2.92 -1.03 -2.36
CA ARG A 54 2.80 -1.80 -3.61
C ARG A 54 2.06 -0.98 -4.66
N ILE A 55 2.76 0.00 -5.21
CA ILE A 55 2.21 0.95 -6.17
C ILE A 55 2.33 0.39 -7.58
N VAL A 56 1.24 0.40 -8.34
CA VAL A 56 1.22 0.12 -9.77
C VAL A 56 0.91 1.40 -10.52
N SER A 57 1.71 1.72 -11.53
CA SER A 57 1.52 2.88 -12.40
C SER A 57 0.95 2.46 -13.76
N MET A 58 -0.02 3.24 -14.27
CA MET A 58 -0.72 2.97 -15.52
C MET A 58 -0.40 3.99 -16.62
N GLY A 59 0.49 4.95 -16.38
CA GLY A 59 0.84 5.98 -17.34
C GLY A 59 2.32 6.30 -17.32
N ILE A 60 2.91 6.61 -18.50
CA ILE A 60 4.33 6.94 -18.64
C ILE A 60 4.71 8.16 -17.79
N GLY A 61 3.87 9.19 -17.75
CA GLY A 61 4.11 10.37 -16.92
C GLY A 61 4.10 10.06 -15.43
N SER A 62 3.23 9.15 -14.97
CA SER A 62 3.24 8.68 -13.58
C SER A 62 4.43 7.76 -13.30
N ASP A 63 4.89 6.96 -14.27
CA ASP A 63 6.11 6.16 -14.14
C ASP A 63 7.32 7.06 -13.84
N GLU A 64 7.47 8.12 -14.63
CA GLU A 64 8.57 9.09 -14.50
C GLU A 64 8.53 9.78 -13.13
N ILE A 65 7.37 10.25 -12.70
CA ILE A 65 7.20 10.92 -11.40
C ILE A 65 7.46 9.94 -10.24
N LEU A 66 6.93 8.74 -10.31
CA LEU A 66 7.10 7.75 -9.23
C LEU A 66 8.56 7.34 -9.07
N LEU A 67 9.29 7.13 -10.17
CA LEU A 67 10.71 6.77 -10.13
C LEU A 67 11.62 7.90 -9.58
N GLU A 68 11.15 9.15 -9.55
CA GLU A 68 11.88 10.26 -8.94
C GLU A 68 11.49 10.49 -7.47
N LEU A 69 10.25 10.18 -7.08
CA LEU A 69 9.70 10.57 -5.77
C LEU A 69 9.52 9.42 -4.79
N VAL A 70 9.51 8.17 -5.28
CA VAL A 70 9.17 7.01 -4.47
C VAL A 70 10.31 6.01 -4.48
N GLU A 71 10.60 5.43 -3.32
CA GLU A 71 11.58 4.35 -3.19
C GLU A 71 11.19 3.17 -4.10
N PRO A 72 12.12 2.62 -4.91
CA PRO A 72 11.84 1.58 -5.89
C PRO A 72 11.14 0.34 -5.30
N GLU A 73 11.44 0.00 -4.06
CA GLU A 73 10.87 -1.15 -3.33
C GLU A 73 9.36 -1.04 -3.12
N ARG A 74 8.82 0.17 -3.22
CA ARG A 74 7.38 0.45 -3.10
C ARG A 74 6.66 0.45 -4.45
N ILE A 75 7.38 0.35 -5.55
CA ILE A 75 6.82 0.30 -6.90
C ILE A 75 6.74 -1.16 -7.34
N ALA A 76 5.53 -1.70 -7.43
CA ALA A 76 5.31 -3.09 -7.82
C ALA A 76 5.37 -3.30 -9.34
N ALA A 77 4.86 -2.34 -10.12
CA ALA A 77 4.91 -2.39 -11.58
C ALA A 77 4.78 -0.99 -12.21
N LEU A 78 5.40 -0.84 -13.37
CA LEU A 78 5.31 0.31 -14.25
C LEU A 78 4.64 -0.09 -15.56
N THR A 79 4.31 0.87 -16.41
CA THR A 79 3.88 0.55 -17.77
C THR A 79 5.02 -0.08 -18.58
N TYR A 80 4.70 -0.95 -19.55
CA TYR A 80 5.71 -1.51 -20.46
C TYR A 80 6.42 -0.43 -21.29
N LEU A 81 5.77 0.73 -21.48
CA LEU A 81 6.32 1.88 -22.22
C LEU A 81 7.52 2.51 -21.49
N SER A 82 7.66 2.29 -20.19
CA SER A 82 8.81 2.80 -19.44
C SER A 82 10.15 2.20 -19.85
N ASP A 83 10.15 1.07 -20.57
CA ASP A 83 11.36 0.43 -21.11
C ASP A 83 11.84 1.04 -22.45
N ASP A 84 10.99 1.77 -23.14
CA ASP A 84 11.29 2.36 -24.44
C ASP A 84 12.01 3.69 -24.28
N ALA A 85 13.31 3.72 -24.59
CA ALA A 85 14.14 4.92 -24.51
C ALA A 85 13.74 6.04 -25.49
N GLY A 86 12.93 5.72 -26.52
CA GLY A 86 12.37 6.71 -27.45
C GLY A 86 11.14 7.42 -26.90
N ILE A 87 10.53 6.87 -25.85
CA ILE A 87 9.29 7.38 -25.24
C ILE A 87 9.53 7.86 -23.81
N SER A 88 10.30 7.09 -23.03
CA SER A 88 10.52 7.31 -21.60
C SER A 88 11.88 7.98 -21.32
N SER A 89 11.85 9.05 -20.58
CA SER A 89 13.07 9.71 -20.07
C SER A 89 13.77 8.89 -18.97
N VAL A 90 13.08 7.90 -18.37
CA VAL A 90 13.56 7.12 -17.23
C VAL A 90 13.78 5.63 -17.55
N SER A 91 13.92 5.27 -18.82
CA SER A 91 14.03 3.86 -19.26
C SER A 91 15.16 3.09 -18.55
N ILE A 92 16.27 3.74 -18.23
CA ILE A 92 17.37 3.12 -17.47
C ILE A 92 16.96 2.91 -16.00
N LYS A 93 16.35 3.91 -15.36
CA LYS A 93 15.87 3.80 -13.97
C LYS A 93 14.76 2.77 -13.83
N ALA A 94 13.91 2.64 -14.83
CA ALA A 94 12.79 1.70 -14.84
C ALA A 94 13.26 0.24 -14.72
N GLN A 95 14.47 -0.09 -15.12
CA GLN A 95 14.99 -1.47 -15.10
C GLN A 95 15.11 -2.09 -13.71
N VAL A 96 15.15 -1.29 -12.65
CA VAL A 96 15.18 -1.79 -11.27
C VAL A 96 13.81 -2.37 -10.86
N ILE A 97 12.72 -1.90 -11.48
CA ILE A 97 11.37 -2.42 -11.26
C ILE A 97 11.13 -3.55 -12.26
N LYS A 98 10.79 -4.75 -11.75
CA LYS A 98 10.58 -5.93 -12.61
C LYS A 98 9.17 -6.02 -13.18
N GLY A 99 8.18 -5.49 -12.46
CA GLY A 99 6.78 -5.54 -12.88
C GLY A 99 6.49 -4.64 -14.07
N ARG A 100 5.72 -5.18 -15.04
CA ARG A 100 5.22 -4.42 -16.19
C ARG A 100 3.75 -4.69 -16.38
N VAL A 101 2.99 -3.63 -16.65
CA VAL A 101 1.55 -3.71 -16.96
C VAL A 101 1.25 -3.08 -18.30
N GLN A 102 0.19 -3.59 -18.92
CA GLN A 102 -0.45 -3.02 -20.10
C GLN A 102 -1.81 -2.44 -19.72
N ARG A 103 -2.27 -1.49 -20.51
CA ARG A 103 -3.61 -0.91 -20.32
C ARG A 103 -4.68 -1.99 -20.35
N ASN A 104 -5.72 -1.77 -19.56
CA ASN A 104 -6.93 -2.59 -19.51
C ASN A 104 -6.70 -4.09 -19.19
N ASN A 105 -5.55 -4.43 -18.63
CA ASN A 105 -5.29 -5.78 -18.17
C ASN A 105 -5.45 -5.85 -16.65
N LEU A 106 -6.70 -5.96 -16.20
CA LEU A 106 -7.07 -6.01 -14.80
C LEU A 106 -6.37 -7.18 -14.06
N GLU A 107 -6.33 -8.37 -14.69
CA GLU A 107 -5.71 -9.56 -14.07
C GLU A 107 -4.21 -9.35 -13.80
N ALA A 108 -3.48 -8.80 -14.78
CA ALA A 108 -2.07 -8.49 -14.60
C ALA A 108 -1.85 -7.49 -13.47
N ILE A 109 -2.69 -6.46 -13.36
CA ILE A 109 -2.61 -5.48 -12.27
C ILE A 109 -2.87 -6.14 -10.92
N LEU A 110 -3.94 -6.95 -10.81
CA LEU A 110 -4.30 -7.67 -9.60
C LEU A 110 -3.22 -8.65 -9.15
N SER A 111 -2.49 -9.27 -10.09
CA SER A 111 -1.41 -10.21 -9.77
C SER A 111 -0.27 -9.57 -8.98
N TYR A 112 -0.09 -8.26 -9.10
CA TYR A 112 0.88 -7.51 -8.28
C TYR A 112 0.36 -7.20 -6.88
N ALA A 113 -0.90 -7.55 -6.53
CA ALA A 113 -1.54 -7.26 -5.24
C ALA A 113 -1.32 -5.80 -4.81
N PRO A 114 -1.68 -4.79 -5.63
CA PRO A 114 -1.40 -3.39 -5.35
C PRO A 114 -2.24 -2.88 -4.18
N ASP A 115 -1.66 -1.99 -3.37
CA ASP A 115 -2.36 -1.19 -2.38
C ASP A 115 -2.69 0.23 -2.90
N LEU A 116 -2.10 0.60 -4.04
CA LEU A 116 -2.43 1.81 -4.80
C LEU A 116 -2.18 1.57 -6.29
N VAL A 117 -3.13 1.99 -7.12
CA VAL A 117 -2.94 2.11 -8.58
C VAL A 117 -3.05 3.58 -8.97
N VAL A 118 -2.06 4.08 -9.69
CA VAL A 118 -2.03 5.45 -10.22
C VAL A 118 -2.40 5.43 -11.69
N VAL A 119 -3.49 6.13 -12.04
CA VAL A 119 -4.13 6.06 -13.36
C VAL A 119 -4.23 7.46 -13.95
N PRO A 120 -3.88 7.68 -15.22
CA PRO A 120 -4.13 8.94 -15.91
C PRO A 120 -5.63 9.13 -16.20
N ASP A 121 -6.09 10.39 -16.28
CA ASP A 121 -7.50 10.76 -16.44
C ASP A 121 -8.13 10.33 -17.78
N TRP A 122 -7.33 9.96 -18.77
CA TRP A 122 -7.78 9.46 -20.06
C TRP A 122 -8.00 7.93 -20.12
N ASP A 123 -7.70 7.19 -19.06
CA ASP A 123 -7.80 5.71 -19.05
C ASP A 123 -9.25 5.20 -18.96
N GLY A 124 -10.21 6.09 -18.85
CA GLY A 124 -11.63 5.78 -18.86
C GLY A 124 -12.21 5.43 -17.48
N ILE A 125 -13.38 5.99 -17.22
CA ILE A 125 -14.09 5.86 -15.95
C ILE A 125 -14.48 4.40 -15.64
N ASP A 126 -14.78 3.61 -16.67
CA ASP A 126 -15.19 2.22 -16.51
C ASP A 126 -14.06 1.35 -15.98
N PHE A 127 -12.85 1.53 -16.48
CA PHE A 127 -11.69 0.78 -16.00
C PHE A 127 -11.31 1.16 -14.57
N VAL A 128 -11.34 2.45 -14.25
CA VAL A 128 -11.17 2.95 -12.87
C VAL A 128 -12.23 2.33 -11.94
N GLY A 129 -13.49 2.25 -12.41
CA GLY A 129 -14.58 1.61 -11.69
C GLY A 129 -14.32 0.13 -11.42
N GLN A 130 -13.80 -0.63 -12.39
CA GLN A 130 -13.44 -2.03 -12.21
C GLN A 130 -12.35 -2.22 -11.15
N LEU A 131 -11.29 -1.42 -11.17
CA LEU A 131 -10.23 -1.45 -10.17
C LEU A 131 -10.77 -1.15 -8.76
N ARG A 132 -11.59 -0.12 -8.61
CA ARG A 132 -12.23 0.24 -7.33
C ARG A 132 -13.18 -0.85 -6.83
N SER A 133 -13.95 -1.47 -7.74
CA SER A 133 -14.83 -2.60 -7.41
C SER A 133 -14.08 -3.84 -6.96
N ALA A 134 -12.83 -4.01 -7.39
CA ALA A 134 -11.91 -5.04 -6.91
C ALA A 134 -11.27 -4.69 -5.53
N GLY A 135 -11.69 -3.57 -4.91
CA GLY A 135 -11.20 -3.16 -3.60
C GLY A 135 -9.85 -2.42 -3.60
N ILE A 136 -9.36 -2.02 -4.78
CA ILE A 136 -8.08 -1.33 -4.92
C ILE A 136 -8.28 0.17 -4.74
N LYS A 137 -7.35 0.82 -4.04
CA LYS A 137 -7.26 2.28 -4.00
C LYS A 137 -6.72 2.77 -5.33
N VAL A 138 -7.46 3.66 -5.98
CA VAL A 138 -7.10 4.21 -7.30
C VAL A 138 -7.01 5.73 -7.19
N TYR A 139 -5.85 6.26 -7.53
CA TYR A 139 -5.62 7.70 -7.66
C TYR A 139 -5.58 8.09 -9.14
N VAL A 140 -6.56 8.87 -9.57
CA VAL A 140 -6.61 9.39 -10.93
C VAL A 140 -5.92 10.75 -10.98
N HIS A 141 -4.85 10.86 -11.77
CA HIS A 141 -4.15 12.13 -11.95
C HIS A 141 -4.51 12.80 -13.27
N LYS A 142 -4.41 14.12 -13.28
CA LYS A 142 -4.60 14.90 -14.51
C LYS A 142 -3.36 14.79 -15.40
N THR A 143 -3.59 14.47 -16.67
CA THR A 143 -2.52 14.53 -17.67
C THR A 143 -2.43 15.96 -18.22
N PRO A 144 -1.23 16.53 -18.35
CA PRO A 144 -1.06 17.84 -18.96
C PRO A 144 -1.55 17.82 -20.42
N ASN A 145 -2.52 18.67 -20.74
CA ASN A 145 -3.14 18.69 -22.08
C ASN A 145 -2.41 19.61 -23.07
N THR A 146 -1.45 20.41 -22.62
CA THR A 146 -0.74 21.38 -23.49
C THR A 146 0.67 21.62 -23.02
N MET A 147 1.61 21.54 -23.92
CA MET A 147 2.81 22.36 -23.90
C MET A 147 2.39 23.74 -24.42
N GLN A 148 2.16 24.70 -23.54
CA GLN A 148 2.09 26.12 -23.89
C GLN A 148 3.48 26.73 -23.75
#